data_8de7275c3056acea7d2b38d6c3bf42d1
#
_entry.id   8de7275c3056acea7d2b38d6c3bf42d1
#
_cell.length_a   1.000
_cell.length_b   1.000
_cell.length_c   1.000
_cell.angle_alpha   90.00
_cell.angle_beta   90.00
_cell.angle_gamma   90.00
#
_symmetry.space_group_name_H-M   'P 1'
#
loop_
_entity.id
_entity.type
_entity.pdbx_description
1 polymer ?
#
loop_
_entity_poly.entity_id
_entity_poly.type
_entity_poly.pdbx_seq_one_letter_code
_entity_poly.pdbx_strand_id
1 'polypeptide(L)'
;MKVPTGNHFPAQETIVSVVDFAPGAAAPWHKHPGAQELLHVFEGSLVVEVEGAAVTRLNAGEAGIIAADLVHLARNESTSASVKALVVHSRADRDKPLIVVVRN
;
A
#
# COMPACT_ATOMS: atom_id res chain seq x y z
N MET A 1 -0.23 5.11 12.58
CA MET A 1 -0.02 4.46 13.89
C MET A 1 0.91 3.26 13.71
N LYS A 2 1.86 3.11 14.61
CA LYS A 2 2.78 1.97 14.61
C LYS A 2 2.53 1.12 15.85
N VAL A 3 2.33 -0.17 15.63
CA VAL A 3 2.02 -1.12 16.71
C VAL A 3 3.05 -2.25 16.69
N PRO A 4 3.75 -2.53 17.79
CA PRO A 4 4.64 -3.68 17.85
C PRO A 4 3.83 -4.97 17.72
N THR A 5 4.34 -5.90 16.92
CA THR A 5 3.71 -7.20 16.75
C THR A 5 4.24 -8.17 17.81
N GLY A 6 3.35 -8.98 18.37
CA GLY A 6 3.72 -9.99 19.36
C GLY A 6 4.57 -11.12 18.77
N ASN A 7 5.12 -11.95 19.63
CA ASN A 7 6.08 -13.01 19.26
C ASN A 7 5.49 -14.13 18.41
N HIS A 8 4.17 -14.19 18.24
CA HIS A 8 3.50 -15.23 17.47
C HIS A 8 3.50 -15.00 15.97
N PHE A 9 3.90 -13.80 15.55
CA PHE A 9 3.93 -13.41 14.14
C PHE A 9 5.37 -13.14 13.70
N PRO A 10 5.71 -13.42 12.44
CA PRO A 10 7.06 -13.16 11.93
C PRO A 10 7.38 -11.67 11.77
N ALA A 11 6.42 -10.78 11.98
CA ALA A 11 6.61 -9.34 11.83
C ALA A 11 7.01 -8.70 13.17
N GLN A 12 7.95 -7.74 13.13
CA GLN A 12 8.33 -6.94 14.29
C GLN A 12 7.44 -5.71 14.49
N GLU A 13 6.90 -5.18 13.40
CA GLU A 13 6.18 -3.92 13.43
C GLU A 13 5.05 -3.93 12.41
N THR A 14 3.91 -3.39 12.82
CA THR A 14 2.78 -3.14 11.93
C THR A 14 2.49 -1.65 11.95
N ILE A 15 2.43 -1.05 10.75
CA ILE A 15 2.16 0.38 10.56
C ILE A 15 0.81 0.50 9.90
N VAL A 16 -0.10 1.24 10.54
CA VAL A 16 -1.45 1.48 10.02
C VAL A 16 -1.57 2.95 9.65
N SER A 17 -1.96 3.21 8.41
CA SER A 17 -2.11 4.57 7.88
C SER A 17 -3.44 4.73 7.17
N VAL A 18 -4.03 5.91 7.25
CA VAL A 18 -5.15 6.30 6.39
C VAL A 18 -4.60 7.30 5.38
N VAL A 19 -4.79 7.00 4.11
CA VAL A 19 -4.22 7.77 3.01
C VAL A 19 -5.33 8.33 2.15
N ASP A 20 -5.23 9.60 1.81
CA ASP A 20 -6.11 10.27 0.85
C ASP A 20 -5.35 10.47 -0.46
N PHE A 21 -5.93 9.98 -1.55
CA PHE A 21 -5.41 10.22 -2.89
C PHE A 21 -6.29 11.28 -3.56
N ALA A 22 -5.74 12.45 -3.78
CA ALA A 22 -6.44 13.49 -4.53
C ALA A 22 -6.73 13.02 -5.96
N PRO A 23 -7.68 13.63 -6.65
CA PRO A 23 -7.94 13.31 -8.06
C PRO A 23 -6.64 13.37 -8.88
N GLY A 24 -6.36 12.32 -9.65
CA GLY A 24 -5.16 12.21 -10.47
C GLY A 24 -3.87 11.90 -9.73
N ALA A 25 -3.89 11.79 -8.41
CA ALA A 25 -2.69 11.49 -7.62
C ALA A 25 -2.21 10.06 -7.85
N ALA A 26 -0.89 9.89 -7.91
CA ALA A 26 -0.27 8.60 -8.06
C ALA A 26 1.01 8.53 -7.22
N ALA A 27 1.23 7.38 -6.59
CA ALA A 27 2.52 7.08 -5.97
C ALA A 27 3.49 6.68 -7.09
N PRO A 28 4.79 6.97 -6.95
CA PRO A 28 5.78 6.45 -7.90
C PRO A 28 5.92 4.93 -7.76
N TRP A 29 6.58 4.29 -8.72
CA TRP A 29 6.95 2.89 -8.57
C TRP A 29 7.90 2.74 -7.39
N HIS A 30 7.49 1.94 -6.41
CA HIS A 30 8.22 1.77 -5.15
C HIS A 30 8.04 0.36 -4.61
N LYS A 31 8.82 0.06 -3.58
CA LYS A 31 8.70 -1.19 -2.84
C LYS A 31 8.85 -0.92 -1.34
N HIS A 32 8.37 -1.86 -0.56
CA HIS A 32 8.50 -1.85 0.90
C HIS A 32 9.41 -3.02 1.30
N PRO A 33 10.72 -2.76 1.57
CA PRO A 33 11.65 -3.84 1.88
C PRO A 33 11.21 -4.67 3.10
N GLY A 34 11.00 -5.96 2.87
CA GLY A 34 10.59 -6.90 3.91
C GLY A 34 9.21 -6.64 4.50
N ALA A 35 8.39 -5.83 3.86
CA ALA A 35 7.06 -5.49 4.37
C ALA A 35 5.96 -5.92 3.40
N GLN A 36 4.95 -6.60 3.95
CA GLN A 36 3.71 -6.89 3.23
C GLN A 36 2.78 -5.68 3.37
N GLU A 37 2.08 -5.32 2.31
CA GLU A 37 1.10 -4.24 2.33
C GLU A 37 -0.31 -4.77 2.13
N LEU A 38 -1.23 -4.32 3.00
CA LEU A 38 -2.66 -4.51 2.81
C LEU A 38 -3.27 -3.15 2.50
N LEU A 39 -4.07 -3.10 1.44
CA LEU A 39 -4.83 -1.92 1.03
C LEU A 39 -6.32 -2.22 1.19
N HIS A 40 -7.04 -1.35 1.89
CA HIS A 40 -8.50 -1.43 1.99
C HIS A 40 -9.10 -0.08 1.62
N VAL A 41 -9.89 -0.05 0.56
CA VAL A 41 -10.48 1.20 0.06
C VAL A 41 -11.78 1.49 0.80
N PHE A 42 -11.88 2.67 1.41
CA PHE A 42 -13.10 3.15 2.07
C PHE A 42 -13.99 3.92 1.12
N GLU A 43 -13.39 4.79 0.30
CA GLU A 43 -14.13 5.68 -0.61
C GLU A 43 -13.40 5.75 -1.94
N GLY A 44 -14.16 5.74 -3.03
CA GLY A 44 -13.62 5.83 -4.37
C GLY A 44 -13.14 4.50 -4.93
N SER A 45 -12.26 4.57 -5.91
CA SER A 45 -11.70 3.41 -6.60
C SER A 45 -10.22 3.65 -6.84
N LEU A 46 -9.39 2.72 -6.37
CA LEU A 46 -7.94 2.80 -6.46
C LEU A 46 -7.41 1.79 -7.47
N VAL A 47 -6.58 2.25 -8.39
CA VAL A 47 -5.88 1.35 -9.31
C VAL A 47 -4.53 0.99 -8.71
N VAL A 48 -4.25 -0.30 -8.65
CA VAL A 48 -3.00 -0.85 -8.13
C VAL A 48 -2.29 -1.60 -9.24
N GLU A 49 -1.04 -1.23 -9.49
CA GLU A 49 -0.21 -1.90 -10.47
C GLU A 49 0.99 -2.53 -9.77
N VAL A 50 1.18 -3.82 -9.99
CA VAL A 50 2.35 -4.55 -9.51
C VAL A 50 3.16 -4.94 -10.73
N GLU A 51 4.46 -4.67 -10.70
CA GLU A 51 5.36 -4.97 -11.81
C GLU A 51 5.28 -6.45 -12.18
N GLY A 52 5.05 -6.75 -13.46
CA GLY A 52 4.94 -8.10 -13.96
C GLY A 52 3.58 -8.77 -13.74
N ALA A 53 2.60 -8.07 -13.17
CA ALA A 53 1.26 -8.58 -12.92
C ALA A 53 0.19 -7.74 -13.61
N ALA A 54 -1.03 -8.29 -13.69
CA ALA A 54 -2.16 -7.55 -14.23
C ALA A 54 -2.55 -6.39 -13.31
N VAL A 55 -3.05 -5.30 -13.91
CA VAL A 55 -3.58 -4.15 -13.16
C VAL A 55 -4.83 -4.58 -12.39
N THR A 56 -4.92 -4.16 -11.14
CA THR A 56 -6.05 -4.43 -10.27
C THR A 56 -6.75 -3.13 -9.89
N ARG A 57 -8.07 -3.14 -9.87
CA ARG A 57 -8.87 -2.03 -9.37
C ARG A 57 -9.55 -2.45 -8.08
N LEU A 58 -9.37 -1.67 -7.02
CA LEU A 58 -10.05 -1.86 -5.74
C LEU A 58 -11.13 -0.79 -5.59
N ASN A 59 -12.37 -1.22 -5.56
CA ASN A 59 -13.51 -0.34 -5.31
C ASN A 59 -13.76 -0.20 -3.80
N ALA A 60 -14.57 0.76 -3.42
CA ALA A 60 -14.93 0.97 -2.01
C ALA A 60 -15.42 -0.34 -1.37
N GLY A 61 -14.88 -0.68 -0.21
CA GLY A 61 -15.17 -1.92 0.51
C GLY A 61 -14.26 -3.09 0.12
N GLU A 62 -13.45 -2.96 -0.92
CA GLU A 62 -12.56 -4.03 -1.36
C GLU A 62 -11.14 -3.86 -0.79
N ALA A 63 -10.44 -4.96 -0.66
CA ALA A 63 -9.09 -4.99 -0.15
C ALA A 63 -8.18 -5.87 -1.02
N GLY A 64 -6.90 -5.57 -1.00
CA GLY A 64 -5.88 -6.36 -1.68
C GLY A 64 -4.60 -6.42 -0.86
N ILE A 65 -3.77 -7.40 -1.15
CA ILE A 65 -2.49 -7.60 -0.49
C ILE A 65 -1.38 -7.58 -1.54
N ILE A 66 -0.30 -6.85 -1.23
CA ILE A 66 0.91 -6.82 -2.04
C ILE A 66 2.01 -7.48 -1.21
N ALA A 67 2.59 -8.55 -1.73
CA ALA A 67 3.65 -9.28 -1.05
C ALA A 67 4.89 -8.39 -0.87
N ALA A 68 5.70 -8.73 0.12
CA ALA A 68 6.93 -8.00 0.43
C ALA A 68 7.84 -7.89 -0.80
N ASP A 69 8.52 -6.76 -0.90
CA ASP A 69 9.53 -6.46 -1.92
C ASP A 69 9.04 -6.32 -3.36
N LEU A 70 7.74 -6.46 -3.61
CA LEU A 70 7.20 -6.26 -4.95
C LEU A 70 7.16 -4.77 -5.31
N VAL A 71 7.67 -4.47 -6.50
CA VAL A 71 7.62 -3.11 -7.05
C VAL A 71 6.20 -2.82 -7.53
N HIS A 72 5.62 -1.75 -7.04
CA HIS A 72 4.21 -1.43 -7.32
C HIS A 72 3.94 0.07 -7.23
N LEU A 73 2.75 0.46 -7.68
CA LEU A 73 2.21 1.80 -7.48
C LEU A 73 0.70 1.71 -7.25
N ALA A 74 0.15 2.79 -6.69
CA ALA A 74 -1.27 2.99 -6.57
C ALA A 74 -1.62 4.36 -7.13
N ARG A 75 -2.76 4.49 -7.81
CA ARG A 75 -3.18 5.76 -8.40
C ARG A 75 -4.68 5.93 -8.39
N ASN A 76 -5.09 7.17 -8.27
CA ASN A 76 -6.48 7.58 -8.41
C ASN A 76 -6.71 8.11 -9.83
N GLU A 77 -7.43 7.34 -10.64
CA GLU A 77 -7.72 7.72 -12.02
C GLU A 77 -8.81 8.77 -12.15
N SER A 78 -9.59 9.02 -11.09
CA SER A 78 -10.66 10.01 -11.14
C SER A 78 -10.11 11.41 -11.33
N THR A 79 -10.80 12.22 -12.14
CA THR A 79 -10.47 13.63 -12.33
C THR A 79 -11.20 14.53 -11.35
N SER A 80 -12.13 14.01 -10.56
CA SER A 80 -13.00 14.82 -9.69
C SER A 80 -13.17 14.30 -8.27
N ALA A 81 -12.97 13.00 -8.01
CA ALA A 81 -13.22 12.40 -6.70
C ALA A 81 -11.92 11.93 -6.05
N SER A 82 -11.82 12.12 -4.74
CA SER A 82 -10.72 11.60 -3.92
C SER A 82 -10.95 10.13 -3.60
N VAL A 83 -9.85 9.42 -3.29
CA VAL A 83 -9.88 8.06 -2.77
C VAL A 83 -9.35 8.07 -1.35
N LYS A 84 -10.05 7.38 -0.46
CA LYS A 84 -9.58 7.18 0.91
C LYS A 84 -9.34 5.69 1.14
N ALA A 85 -8.16 5.35 1.64
CA ALA A 85 -7.76 3.96 1.85
C ALA A 85 -7.06 3.77 3.18
N LEU A 86 -7.28 2.61 3.77
CA LEU A 86 -6.48 2.10 4.89
C LEU A 86 -5.31 1.33 4.30
N VAL A 87 -4.11 1.66 4.76
CA VAL A 87 -2.88 0.99 4.32
C VAL A 87 -2.19 0.41 5.55
N VAL A 88 -1.92 -0.89 5.51
CA VAL A 88 -1.27 -1.60 6.61
C VAL A 88 0.01 -2.24 6.10
N HIS A 89 1.14 -1.86 6.72
CA HIS A 89 2.43 -2.48 6.44
C HIS A 89 2.83 -3.35 7.62
N SER A 90 3.11 -4.61 7.38
CA SER A 90 3.64 -5.55 8.38
C SER A 90 5.02 -5.98 7.95
N ARG A 91 6.03 -5.75 8.80
CA ARG A 91 7.42 -6.00 8.44
C ARG A 91 8.19 -6.74 9.52
N ALA A 92 9.14 -7.57 9.08
CA ALA A 92 10.00 -8.36 9.97
C ALA A 92 11.17 -7.56 10.52
N ASP A 93 11.63 -6.53 9.81
CA ASP A 93 12.79 -5.72 10.19
C ASP A 93 12.45 -4.24 10.13
N ARG A 94 12.23 -3.64 11.30
CA ARG A 94 11.88 -2.22 11.42
C ARG A 94 13.06 -1.28 11.15
N ASP A 95 14.27 -1.81 11.02
CA ASP A 95 15.45 -0.99 10.74
C ASP A 95 15.65 -0.75 9.24
N LYS A 96 14.95 -1.49 8.39
CA LYS A 96 14.95 -1.23 6.95
C LYS A 96 14.09 0.00 6.63
N PRO A 97 14.39 0.73 5.54
CA PRO A 97 13.50 1.79 5.08
C PRO A 97 12.13 1.22 4.74
N LEU A 98 11.07 1.93 5.12
CA LEU A 98 9.71 1.47 4.82
C LEU A 98 9.41 1.55 3.32
N ILE A 99 9.91 2.59 2.66
CA ILE A 99 9.66 2.84 1.24
C ILE A 99 10.98 3.07 0.52
N VAL A 100 11.15 2.41 -0.60
CA VAL A 100 12.24 2.67 -1.55
C VAL A 100 11.62 2.97 -2.91
N VAL A 101 11.82 4.19 -3.41
CA VAL A 101 11.36 4.57 -4.74
C VAL A 101 12.28 3.96 -5.78
N VAL A 102 11.71 3.28 -6.76
CA VAL A 102 12.46 2.58 -7.81
C VAL A 102 12.53 3.42 -9.07
N ARG A 103 11.39 4.03 -9.47
CA ARG A 103 11.31 4.94 -10.62
C ARG A 103 9.98 5.71 -10.57
N ASN A 104 9.91 6.72 -11.36
CA ASN A 104 8.67 7.53 -11.48
C ASN A 104 7.63 6.86 -12.39
#